data_a34d75c3358c1f07f581035cfde7f893
#
_entry.id   a34d75c3358c1f07f581035cfde7f893
#
_cell.length_a   1.000
_cell.length_b   1.000
_cell.length_c   1.000
_cell.angle_alpha   90.00
_cell.angle_beta   90.00
_cell.angle_gamma   90.00
#
_symmetry.space_group_name_H-M   'P 1'
#
loop_
_entity.id
_entity.type
_entity.pdbx_description
1 polymer ?
#
loop_
_entity_poly.entity_id
_entity_poly.type
_entity_poly.pdbx_seq_one_letter_code
_entity_poly.pdbx_strand_id
1 'polypeptide(L)'
;TNAQHSFGNNLSIDLYSDGTAANQINGLQALVSDAGTGTVGGINSSTFSFWQNAVQSAAAPLQGGSAITPSATTIESLMLPLWIRLTRQGDKPDMIVLSDDYFTFFEQSQTSLKRYAPEDNGAGGMLAMKYKSADVFFDSSGGIPAAHGYFLNTDYLELVVHSAANMEIMDELKSVNQDAVII
;
A
#
# COMPACT_ATOMS: atom_id res chain seq x y z
N THR A 1 -8.78 22.62 9.14
CA THR A 1 -9.42 22.33 10.44
C THR A 1 -9.05 20.94 10.93
N ASN A 2 -9.19 20.65 12.25
CA ASN A 2 -8.90 19.32 12.81
C ASN A 2 -9.71 18.22 12.14
N ALA A 3 -10.97 18.49 11.78
CA ALA A 3 -11.82 17.52 11.08
C ALA A 3 -11.26 17.10 9.71
N GLN A 4 -10.73 18.04 8.94
CA GLN A 4 -10.12 17.73 7.63
C GLN A 4 -8.85 16.88 7.78
N HIS A 5 -8.02 17.17 8.79
CA HIS A 5 -6.82 16.37 9.07
C HIS A 5 -7.21 14.96 9.54
N SER A 6 -8.22 14.84 10.42
CA SER A 6 -8.72 13.54 10.85
C SER A 6 -9.31 12.73 9.69
N PHE A 7 -10.07 13.39 8.80
CA PHE A 7 -10.60 12.74 7.62
C PHE A 7 -9.49 12.23 6.68
N GLY A 8 -8.48 13.06 6.40
CA GLY A 8 -7.34 12.63 5.59
C GLY A 8 -6.59 11.45 6.19
N ASN A 9 -6.37 11.46 7.50
CA ASN A 9 -5.71 10.34 8.18
C ASN A 9 -6.57 9.06 8.16
N ASN A 10 -7.87 9.16 8.40
CA ASN A 10 -8.76 8.00 8.33
C ASN A 10 -8.84 7.43 6.91
N LEU A 11 -8.90 8.30 5.90
CA LEU A 11 -8.88 7.85 4.50
C LEU A 11 -7.59 7.13 4.16
N SER A 12 -6.44 7.62 4.64
CA SER A 12 -5.15 6.95 4.45
C SER A 12 -5.15 5.56 5.09
N ILE A 13 -5.70 5.41 6.29
CA ILE A 13 -5.85 4.11 6.95
C ILE A 13 -6.79 3.18 6.16
N ASP A 14 -7.91 3.72 5.68
CA ASP A 14 -8.91 2.94 4.93
C ASP A 14 -8.38 2.44 3.58
N LEU A 15 -7.41 3.13 2.96
CA LEU A 15 -6.76 2.65 1.73
C LEU A 15 -6.05 1.29 1.91
N TYR A 16 -5.67 0.93 3.13
CA TYR A 16 -5.05 -0.38 3.43
C TYR A 16 -6.02 -1.38 4.04
N SER A 17 -7.29 -1.02 4.21
CA SER A 17 -8.26 -1.84 4.91
C SER A 17 -8.67 -3.09 4.12
N ASP A 18 -9.29 -4.04 4.83
CA ASP A 18 -9.92 -5.23 4.25
C ASP A 18 -11.39 -5.03 3.84
N GLY A 19 -11.94 -3.83 4.11
CA GLY A 19 -13.31 -3.48 3.77
C GLY A 19 -14.40 -4.20 4.58
N THR A 20 -14.05 -4.83 5.70
CA THR A 20 -15.03 -5.60 6.51
C THR A 20 -15.78 -4.76 7.52
N ALA A 21 -15.26 -3.60 7.91
CA ALA A 21 -15.93 -2.69 8.82
C ALA A 21 -17.04 -1.88 8.12
N ALA A 22 -18.04 -1.45 8.89
CA ALA A 22 -19.13 -0.63 8.35
C ALA A 22 -18.60 0.73 7.84
N ASN A 23 -19.06 1.14 6.66
CA ASN A 23 -18.67 2.38 5.98
C ASN A 23 -17.17 2.49 5.63
N GLN A 24 -16.47 1.38 5.54
CA GLN A 24 -15.08 1.29 5.15
C GLN A 24 -14.98 1.04 3.64
N ILE A 25 -13.98 1.62 2.98
CA ILE A 25 -13.69 1.31 1.59
C ILE A 25 -12.93 -0.03 1.48
N ASN A 26 -13.06 -0.70 0.33
CA ASN A 26 -12.22 -1.85 0.04
C ASN A 26 -10.80 -1.37 -0.30
N GLY A 27 -9.91 -1.47 0.66
CA GLY A 27 -8.52 -1.07 0.51
C GLY A 27 -7.64 -2.19 -0.07
N LEU A 28 -6.33 -2.01 0.04
CA LEU A 28 -5.34 -2.93 -0.53
C LEU A 28 -5.44 -4.35 0.04
N GLN A 29 -5.76 -4.52 1.33
CA GLN A 29 -5.93 -5.86 1.91
C GLN A 29 -7.12 -6.63 1.32
N ALA A 30 -8.17 -5.91 0.92
CA ALA A 30 -9.31 -6.53 0.23
C ALA A 30 -8.96 -6.99 -1.19
N LEU A 31 -8.03 -6.30 -1.86
CA LEU A 31 -7.62 -6.57 -3.23
C LEU A 31 -6.44 -7.54 -3.29
N VAL A 32 -5.48 -7.38 -2.39
CA VAL A 32 -4.22 -8.13 -2.34
C VAL A 32 -4.16 -8.90 -1.02
N SER A 33 -4.71 -10.12 -1.04
CA SER A 33 -4.80 -10.97 0.14
C SER A 33 -3.44 -11.52 0.56
N ASP A 34 -3.17 -11.54 1.86
CA ASP A 34 -1.95 -12.15 2.44
C ASP A 34 -1.86 -13.66 2.17
N ALA A 35 -3.00 -14.34 2.04
CA ALA A 35 -3.05 -15.75 1.69
C ALA A 35 -2.85 -16.01 0.19
N GLY A 36 -2.84 -14.96 -0.64
CA GLY A 36 -2.83 -15.08 -2.10
C GLY A 36 -4.15 -15.59 -2.70
N THR A 37 -5.15 -15.85 -1.87
CA THR A 37 -6.45 -16.36 -2.25
C THR A 37 -7.58 -15.56 -1.60
N GLY A 38 -8.72 -15.49 -2.27
CA GLY A 38 -9.87 -14.71 -1.80
C GLY A 38 -10.88 -14.52 -2.92
N THR A 39 -11.91 -13.72 -2.67
CA THR A 39 -12.88 -13.33 -3.70
C THR A 39 -12.74 -11.85 -3.97
N VAL A 40 -12.26 -11.50 -5.15
CA VAL A 40 -12.08 -10.11 -5.60
C VAL A 40 -12.91 -9.90 -6.87
N GLY A 41 -13.74 -8.85 -6.90
CA GLY A 41 -14.61 -8.58 -8.03
C GLY A 41 -15.61 -9.73 -8.34
N GLY A 42 -16.02 -10.50 -7.33
CA GLY A 42 -16.90 -11.67 -7.50
C GLY A 42 -16.20 -12.94 -8.00
N ILE A 43 -14.90 -12.89 -8.28
CA ILE A 43 -14.11 -14.03 -8.76
C ILE A 43 -13.34 -14.65 -7.59
N ASN A 44 -13.58 -15.94 -7.35
CA ASN A 44 -12.86 -16.70 -6.33
C ASN A 44 -11.52 -17.18 -6.87
N SER A 45 -10.42 -16.63 -6.38
CA SER A 45 -9.08 -16.96 -6.83
C SER A 45 -8.59 -18.36 -6.38
N SER A 46 -9.26 -19.01 -5.42
CA SER A 46 -8.99 -20.41 -5.09
C SER A 46 -9.45 -21.35 -6.21
N THR A 47 -10.52 -20.98 -6.92
CA THR A 47 -11.03 -21.74 -8.08
C THR A 47 -10.30 -21.32 -9.37
N PHE A 48 -10.02 -20.03 -9.51
CA PHE A 48 -9.40 -19.46 -10.69
C PHE A 48 -7.99 -18.94 -10.37
N SER A 49 -6.99 -19.81 -10.48
CA SER A 49 -5.62 -19.52 -10.06
C SER A 49 -4.93 -18.36 -10.81
N PHE A 50 -5.42 -18.01 -12.01
CA PHE A 50 -4.93 -16.84 -12.75
C PHE A 50 -5.29 -15.50 -12.09
N TRP A 51 -6.26 -15.52 -11.15
CA TRP A 51 -6.71 -14.33 -10.39
C TRP A 51 -6.01 -14.22 -9.03
N GLN A 52 -5.02 -15.08 -8.75
CA GLN A 52 -4.27 -15.04 -7.50
C GLN A 52 -3.21 -13.92 -7.55
N ASN A 53 -3.12 -13.15 -6.47
CA ASN A 53 -1.98 -12.29 -6.25
C ASN A 53 -0.74 -13.10 -5.84
N ALA A 54 0.44 -12.59 -6.15
CA ALA A 54 1.68 -13.19 -5.68
C ALA A 54 1.94 -12.81 -4.22
N VAL A 55 2.33 -13.78 -3.42
CA VAL A 55 2.68 -13.58 -2.01
C VAL A 55 4.10 -14.07 -1.76
N GLN A 56 4.88 -13.26 -1.08
CA GLN A 56 6.18 -13.61 -0.52
C GLN A 56 6.06 -13.63 0.99
N SER A 57 6.28 -14.75 1.61
CA SER A 57 6.27 -14.91 3.05
C SER A 57 7.67 -15.12 3.59
N ALA A 58 8.01 -14.45 4.67
CA ALA A 58 9.27 -14.68 5.38
C ALA A 58 9.32 -16.07 6.03
N ALA A 59 8.16 -16.62 6.43
CA ALA A 59 8.05 -17.95 7.01
C ALA A 59 8.14 -19.08 5.96
N ALA A 60 7.65 -18.82 4.73
CA ALA A 60 7.69 -19.75 3.62
C ALA A 60 8.10 -19.03 2.33
N PRO A 61 9.40 -18.79 2.12
CA PRO A 61 9.88 -17.99 1.01
C PRO A 61 9.58 -18.62 -0.35
N LEU A 62 9.24 -17.79 -1.36
CA LEU A 62 8.95 -18.23 -2.74
C LEU A 62 10.11 -19.00 -3.38
N GLN A 63 11.34 -18.66 -3.03
CA GLN A 63 12.54 -19.36 -3.49
C GLN A 63 12.76 -20.72 -2.83
N GLY A 64 11.90 -21.09 -1.86
CA GLY A 64 12.07 -22.30 -1.05
C GLY A 64 13.13 -22.14 0.04
N GLY A 65 13.32 -23.19 0.84
CA GLY A 65 14.27 -23.20 1.95
C GLY A 65 13.63 -22.92 3.30
N SER A 66 14.46 -22.61 4.28
CA SER A 66 14.02 -22.28 5.64
C SER A 66 13.45 -20.87 5.72
N ALA A 67 12.66 -20.62 6.77
CA ALA A 67 12.17 -19.28 7.10
C ALA A 67 13.32 -18.26 7.18
N ILE A 68 13.08 -17.07 6.67
CA ILE A 68 14.02 -15.95 6.64
C ILE A 68 13.56 -14.94 7.69
N THR A 69 14.40 -14.61 8.65
CA THR A 69 14.11 -13.51 9.58
C THR A 69 14.37 -12.18 8.86
N PRO A 70 13.36 -11.29 8.71
CA PRO A 70 13.55 -9.99 8.09
C PRO A 70 14.58 -9.15 8.86
N SER A 71 15.49 -8.54 8.14
CA SER A 71 16.55 -7.66 8.68
C SER A 71 17.16 -6.83 7.54
N ALA A 72 18.00 -5.88 7.87
CA ALA A 72 18.73 -5.08 6.88
C ALA A 72 19.58 -5.91 5.89
N THR A 73 20.00 -7.11 6.27
CA THR A 73 20.82 -7.98 5.40
C THR A 73 19.98 -8.95 4.58
N THR A 74 18.73 -9.21 4.98
CA THR A 74 17.88 -10.24 4.35
C THR A 74 16.69 -9.68 3.60
N ILE A 75 16.35 -8.41 3.80
CA ILE A 75 15.17 -7.79 3.18
C ILE A 75 15.20 -7.88 1.64
N GLU A 76 16.34 -7.68 1.01
CA GLU A 76 16.48 -7.78 -0.44
C GLU A 76 16.29 -9.22 -0.94
N SER A 77 16.64 -10.22 -0.15
CA SER A 77 16.42 -11.63 -0.50
C SER A 77 14.94 -12.00 -0.45
N LEU A 78 14.12 -11.26 0.28
CA LEU A 78 12.65 -11.37 0.27
C LEU A 78 12.03 -10.57 -0.88
N MET A 79 12.53 -9.38 -1.18
CA MET A 79 12.00 -8.51 -2.22
C MET A 79 12.27 -9.04 -3.64
N LEU A 80 13.46 -9.58 -3.89
CA LEU A 80 13.90 -9.98 -5.22
C LEU A 80 13.06 -11.09 -5.85
N PRO A 81 12.72 -12.22 -5.17
CA PRO A 81 11.90 -13.26 -5.75
C PRO A 81 10.49 -12.78 -6.11
N LEU A 82 9.91 -11.92 -5.27
CA LEU A 82 8.62 -11.30 -5.55
C LEU A 82 8.68 -10.39 -6.77
N TRP A 83 9.70 -9.53 -6.86
CA TRP A 83 9.93 -8.68 -8.02
C TRP A 83 10.01 -9.48 -9.32
N ILE A 84 10.83 -10.54 -9.33
CA ILE A 84 10.99 -11.41 -10.51
C ILE A 84 9.66 -12.05 -10.91
N ARG A 85 8.88 -12.52 -9.91
CA ARG A 85 7.58 -13.16 -10.17
C ARG A 85 6.55 -12.20 -10.74
N LEU A 86 6.59 -10.93 -10.34
CA LEU A 86 5.67 -9.88 -10.79
C LEU A 86 6.05 -9.24 -12.13
N THR A 87 7.32 -9.39 -12.53
CA THR A 87 7.79 -8.81 -13.78
C THR A 87 7.44 -9.75 -14.96
N ARG A 88 6.61 -9.28 -15.87
CA ARG A 88 6.19 -10.02 -17.07
C ARG A 88 6.31 -9.11 -18.30
N GLN A 89 7.33 -9.32 -19.10
CA GLN A 89 7.61 -8.50 -20.30
C GLN A 89 7.72 -7.00 -19.97
N GLY A 90 6.78 -6.19 -20.39
CA GLY A 90 6.73 -4.76 -20.09
C GLY A 90 6.08 -4.42 -18.75
N ASP A 91 5.25 -5.33 -18.24
CA ASP A 91 4.54 -5.12 -16.97
C ASP A 91 5.44 -5.45 -15.78
N LYS A 92 5.56 -4.50 -14.89
CA LYS A 92 6.37 -4.59 -13.67
C LYS A 92 5.80 -3.66 -12.60
N PRO A 93 6.08 -3.91 -11.34
CA PRO A 93 5.73 -2.96 -10.29
C PRO A 93 6.42 -1.61 -10.54
N ASP A 94 5.69 -0.53 -10.35
CA ASP A 94 6.18 0.85 -10.41
C ASP A 94 6.18 1.53 -9.04
N MET A 95 5.40 1.01 -8.10
CA MET A 95 5.31 1.50 -6.73
C MET A 95 5.46 0.35 -5.73
N ILE A 96 6.25 0.60 -4.69
CA ILE A 96 6.41 -0.31 -3.54
C ILE A 96 6.09 0.49 -2.29
N VAL A 97 5.14 0.01 -1.49
CA VAL A 97 4.81 0.60 -0.19
C VAL A 97 5.19 -0.40 0.89
N LEU A 98 6.00 0.03 1.83
CA LEU A 98 6.49 -0.79 2.93
C LEU A 98 5.98 -0.27 4.27
N SER A 99 5.78 -1.18 5.22
CA SER A 99 5.61 -0.83 6.62
C SER A 99 6.89 -0.21 7.20
N ASP A 100 6.76 0.52 8.29
CA ASP A 100 7.86 1.28 8.92
C ASP A 100 9.08 0.40 9.23
N ASP A 101 8.85 -0.83 9.72
CA ASP A 101 9.88 -1.80 10.03
C ASP A 101 10.61 -2.29 8.77
N TYR A 102 9.85 -2.66 7.72
CA TYR A 102 10.45 -3.12 6.45
C TYR A 102 11.14 -1.99 5.69
N PHE A 103 10.60 -0.79 5.72
CA PHE A 103 11.26 0.37 5.15
C PHE A 103 12.57 0.67 5.86
N THR A 104 12.60 0.58 7.20
CA THR A 104 13.83 0.75 7.99
C THR A 104 14.89 -0.28 7.59
N PHE A 105 14.52 -1.55 7.44
CA PHE A 105 15.48 -2.59 6.98
C PHE A 105 15.95 -2.32 5.55
N PHE A 106 15.06 -1.90 4.68
CA PHE A 106 15.41 -1.56 3.31
C PHE A 106 16.37 -0.36 3.25
N GLU A 107 16.05 0.70 4.00
CA GLU A 107 16.92 1.87 4.09
C GLU A 107 18.32 1.53 4.62
N GLN A 108 18.40 0.69 5.63
CA GLN A 108 19.68 0.23 6.18
C GLN A 108 20.45 -0.64 5.18
N SER A 109 19.76 -1.47 4.40
CA SER A 109 20.41 -2.29 3.35
C SER A 109 21.07 -1.44 2.28
N GLN A 110 20.52 -0.26 1.98
CA GLN A 110 21.00 0.67 0.96
C GLN A 110 22.09 1.65 1.46
N THR A 111 22.55 1.52 2.70
CA THR A 111 23.48 2.51 3.31
C THR A 111 24.78 2.68 2.52
N SER A 112 25.27 1.63 1.87
CA SER A 112 26.46 1.69 1.02
C SER A 112 26.23 2.42 -0.31
N LEU A 113 25.00 2.42 -0.82
CA LEU A 113 24.61 3.04 -2.10
C LEU A 113 24.22 4.50 -1.95
N LYS A 114 23.74 4.93 -0.78
CA LYS A 114 23.33 6.32 -0.50
C LYS A 114 24.40 7.38 -0.76
N ARG A 115 25.66 7.00 -0.84
CA ARG A 115 26.77 7.93 -1.10
C ARG A 115 26.79 8.48 -2.53
N TYR A 116 26.01 7.92 -3.45
CA TYR A 116 26.20 8.18 -4.88
C TYR A 116 25.01 8.79 -5.63
N ALA A 117 23.83 8.87 -5.07
CA ALA A 117 22.70 9.48 -5.78
C ALA A 117 21.60 10.04 -4.84
N PRO A 118 21.63 11.32 -4.49
CA PRO A 118 20.43 12.00 -4.09
C PRO A 118 19.68 12.42 -5.37
N GLU A 119 18.82 11.59 -5.91
CA GLU A 119 17.78 12.07 -6.82
C GLU A 119 16.62 12.58 -5.98
N ASP A 120 16.49 13.90 -5.97
CA ASP A 120 15.43 14.65 -5.32
C ASP A 120 14.16 14.56 -6.15
N ASN A 121 13.34 13.54 -5.91
CA ASN A 121 11.98 13.43 -6.44
C ASN A 121 10.92 13.66 -5.35
N GLY A 122 11.26 14.42 -4.34
CA GLY A 122 10.40 14.74 -3.21
C GLY A 122 9.37 15.83 -3.45
N ALA A 123 8.48 15.66 -4.42
CA ALA A 123 7.26 16.46 -4.45
C ALA A 123 6.36 16.00 -3.29
N GLY A 124 6.43 16.72 -2.15
CA GLY A 124 5.56 16.46 -0.99
C GLY A 124 6.26 16.05 0.30
N GLY A 125 7.61 16.15 0.38
CA GLY A 125 8.33 15.86 1.63
C GLY A 125 8.48 14.38 1.98
N MET A 126 8.11 13.47 1.07
CA MET A 126 8.35 12.04 1.23
C MET A 126 9.71 11.69 0.63
N LEU A 127 10.56 11.05 1.42
CA LEU A 127 11.80 10.46 0.93
C LEU A 127 11.46 9.20 0.13
N ALA A 128 11.42 9.31 -1.19
CA ALA A 128 11.30 8.16 -2.06
C ALA A 128 12.69 7.56 -2.31
N MET A 129 12.80 6.26 -2.11
CA MET A 129 13.96 5.48 -2.52
C MET A 129 13.57 4.64 -3.74
N LYS A 130 14.56 4.24 -4.54
CA LYS A 130 14.29 3.37 -5.71
C LYS A 130 14.76 1.95 -5.45
N TYR A 131 13.90 1.00 -5.78
CA TYR A 131 14.27 -0.40 -5.90
C TYR A 131 14.06 -0.83 -7.36
N LYS A 132 15.17 -1.07 -8.06
CA LYS A 132 15.15 -1.29 -9.52
C LYS A 132 14.50 -0.11 -10.25
N SER A 133 13.29 -0.28 -10.82
CA SER A 133 12.54 0.78 -11.50
C SER A 133 11.36 1.30 -10.72
N ALA A 134 11.07 0.75 -9.54
CA ALA A 134 9.95 1.17 -8.69
C ALA A 134 10.37 2.16 -7.63
N ASP A 135 9.50 3.09 -7.33
CA ASP A 135 9.66 4.00 -6.20
C ASP A 135 9.21 3.30 -4.91
N VAL A 136 10.02 3.42 -3.86
CA VAL A 136 9.76 2.79 -2.56
C VAL A 136 9.35 3.86 -1.57
N PHE A 137 8.17 3.69 -1.00
CA PHE A 137 7.59 4.58 -0.02
C PHE A 137 7.32 3.85 1.30
N PHE A 138 7.23 4.59 2.37
CA PHE A 138 6.65 4.12 3.62
C PHE A 138 5.38 4.90 3.93
N ASP A 139 4.47 4.30 4.64
CA ASP A 139 3.28 4.97 5.15
C ASP A 139 3.23 4.87 6.67
N SER A 140 3.36 6.02 7.33
CA SER A 140 3.30 6.14 8.79
C SER A 140 1.88 6.39 9.32
N SER A 141 0.85 6.33 8.48
CA SER A 141 -0.55 6.54 8.91
C SER A 141 -1.05 5.46 9.88
N GLY A 142 -0.35 4.32 9.95
CA GLY A 142 -0.77 3.15 10.72
C GLY A 142 -1.80 2.26 10.01
N GLY A 143 -2.10 2.54 8.75
CA GLY A 143 -3.01 1.73 7.94
C GLY A 143 -2.36 0.45 7.40
N ILE A 144 -1.08 0.51 7.06
CA ILE A 144 -0.35 -0.68 6.61
C ILE A 144 -0.01 -1.58 7.81
N PRO A 145 -0.33 -2.88 7.79
CA PRO A 145 0.04 -3.79 8.86
C PRO A 145 1.56 -3.89 9.03
N ALA A 146 2.02 -4.15 10.26
CA ALA A 146 3.43 -4.37 10.54
C ALA A 146 3.96 -5.58 9.76
N ALA A 147 5.23 -5.54 9.36
CA ALA A 147 5.90 -6.58 8.58
C ALA A 147 5.21 -6.88 7.22
N HIS A 148 4.60 -5.86 6.61
CA HIS A 148 3.97 -5.96 5.29
C HIS A 148 4.63 -5.03 4.27
N GLY A 149 4.49 -5.40 2.99
CA GLY A 149 4.90 -4.59 1.86
C GLY A 149 4.08 -4.94 0.62
N TYR A 150 3.64 -3.93 -0.11
CA TYR A 150 2.87 -4.06 -1.33
C TYR A 150 3.71 -3.66 -2.53
N PHE A 151 3.76 -4.53 -3.53
CA PHE A 151 4.37 -4.29 -4.82
C PHE A 151 3.25 -4.09 -5.83
N LEU A 152 3.08 -2.86 -6.25
CA LEU A 152 1.92 -2.42 -7.02
C LEU A 152 2.34 -2.00 -8.43
N ASN A 153 1.44 -2.22 -9.38
CA ASN A 153 1.48 -1.58 -10.68
C ASN A 153 0.31 -0.59 -10.73
N THR A 154 0.62 0.70 -10.69
CA THR A 154 -0.38 1.75 -10.57
C THR A 154 -1.21 1.93 -11.84
N ASP A 155 -0.78 1.40 -12.98
CA ASP A 155 -1.56 1.41 -14.21
C ASP A 155 -2.88 0.62 -14.10
N TYR A 156 -2.97 -0.31 -13.13
CA TYR A 156 -4.13 -1.17 -12.90
C TYR A 156 -4.89 -0.86 -11.61
N LEU A 157 -4.52 0.21 -10.90
CA LEU A 157 -5.17 0.61 -9.65
C LEU A 157 -5.89 1.93 -9.83
N GLU A 158 -7.18 1.94 -9.56
CA GLU A 158 -8.03 3.12 -9.66
C GLU A 158 -8.86 3.29 -8.39
N LEU A 159 -8.93 4.51 -7.88
CA LEU A 159 -9.88 4.90 -6.85
C LEU A 159 -11.16 5.41 -7.55
N VAL A 160 -12.23 4.64 -7.47
CA VAL A 160 -13.51 5.01 -8.07
C VAL A 160 -14.33 5.82 -7.08
N VAL A 161 -14.68 7.04 -7.47
CA VAL A 161 -15.52 7.96 -6.68
C VAL A 161 -16.76 8.37 -7.48
N HIS A 162 -17.84 8.65 -6.77
CA HIS A 162 -19.06 9.15 -7.41
C HIS A 162 -18.89 10.62 -7.81
N SER A 163 -19.25 10.97 -9.05
CA SER A 163 -19.03 12.32 -9.61
C SER A 163 -19.71 13.45 -8.83
N ALA A 164 -20.84 13.17 -8.18
CA ALA A 164 -21.60 14.14 -7.39
C ALA A 164 -21.28 14.11 -5.88
N ALA A 165 -20.31 13.30 -5.44
CA ALA A 165 -19.97 13.14 -4.03
C ALA A 165 -18.47 12.87 -3.85
N ASN A 166 -17.64 13.58 -4.61
CA ASN A 166 -16.18 13.42 -4.56
C ASN A 166 -15.57 14.31 -3.47
N MET A 167 -15.71 13.91 -2.20
CA MET A 167 -15.08 14.55 -1.04
C MET A 167 -15.31 16.07 -0.98
N GLU A 168 -16.47 16.52 -1.45
CA GLU A 168 -16.85 17.93 -1.40
C GLU A 168 -17.33 18.30 0.00
N ILE A 169 -16.87 19.45 0.48
CA ILE A 169 -17.41 20.07 1.70
C ILE A 169 -18.73 20.70 1.31
N MET A 170 -19.83 20.18 1.88
CA MET A 170 -21.15 20.78 1.67
C MET A 170 -21.23 22.16 2.34
N ASP A 171 -22.07 23.03 1.77
CA ASP A 171 -22.37 24.32 2.38
C ASP A 171 -22.99 24.14 3.77
N GLU A 172 -22.71 25.06 4.67
CA GLU A 172 -23.26 25.08 6.02
C GLU A 172 -24.79 25.19 5.98
N LEU A 173 -25.47 24.22 6.60
CA LEU A 173 -26.91 24.25 6.75
C LEU A 173 -27.27 24.95 8.08
N LYS A 174 -28.02 26.06 7.98
CA LYS A 174 -28.57 26.72 9.17
C LYS A 174 -29.82 25.98 9.64
N SER A 175 -29.88 25.65 10.91
CA SER A 175 -31.07 25.08 11.52
C SER A 175 -32.21 26.13 11.54
N VAL A 176 -33.39 25.73 11.07
CA VAL A 176 -34.57 26.63 11.00
C VAL A 176 -35.12 26.99 12.40
N ASN A 177 -34.84 26.18 13.40
CA ASN A 177 -35.41 26.31 14.75
C ASN A 177 -34.36 26.58 15.86
N GLN A 178 -33.09 26.72 15.52
CA GLN A 178 -32.02 27.00 16.47
C GLN A 178 -30.98 27.89 15.79
N ASP A 179 -30.44 28.83 16.54
CA ASP A 179 -29.31 29.65 16.07
C ASP A 179 -28.02 28.83 16.13
N ALA A 180 -28.02 27.72 15.36
CA ALA A 180 -26.92 26.78 15.28
C ALA A 180 -26.65 26.41 13.81
N VAL A 181 -25.38 26.26 13.50
CA VAL A 181 -24.89 25.77 12.20
C VAL A 181 -24.59 24.29 12.30
N ILE A 182 -25.15 23.52 11.38
CA ILE A 182 -24.83 22.09 11.24
C ILE A 182 -23.68 21.97 10.24
N ILE A 183 -22.55 21.44 10.71
CA ILE A 183 -21.36 21.22 9.90
C ILE A 183 -21.25 19.73 9.57
#